data_dff953a7e017ce7d3aef94b4f70da73d
#
_entry.id   dff953a7e017ce7d3aef94b4f70da73d
#
_cell.length_a   1.000
_cell.length_b   1.000
_cell.length_c   1.000
_cell.angle_alpha   90.00
_cell.angle_beta   90.00
_cell.angle_gamma   90.00
#
_symmetry.space_group_name_H-M   'P 1'
#
loop_
_entity.id
_entity.type
_entity.pdbx_description
1 polymer ?
#
loop_
_entity_poly.entity_id
_entity_poly.type
_entity_poly.pdbx_seq_one_letter_code
_entity_poly.pdbx_strand_id
1 'polypeptide(L)'
;MKKILVLAAVAMMTAMSVNAQNGYDDTKHEVAISLGVWSNSEIIDAFENVGGALVGARFENEKFTGPISAEYFYHVKNWLGVGGILAYGQCEQDVYFVGKKDGVSKNTYLTLMPAVKLDWLRKKHFGMYSKLAFGATLRNEKYDSDSDSSKDDSDSEVHVNWQASLLGMEFGGPTIRGFLELGTGEQGIALVGLRYKF
;
A
#
# COMPACT_ATOMS: atom_id res chain seq x y z
N MET A 1 -6.04 24.86 -10.76
CA MET A 1 -5.52 23.87 -9.79
C MET A 1 -4.46 22.96 -10.41
N LYS A 2 -4.68 22.25 -11.56
CA LYS A 2 -3.67 21.34 -12.17
C LYS A 2 -2.33 22.02 -12.50
N LYS A 3 -2.34 23.28 -12.98
CA LYS A 3 -1.11 24.03 -13.30
C LYS A 3 -0.29 24.42 -12.06
N ILE A 4 -0.94 24.64 -10.92
CA ILE A 4 -0.28 24.98 -9.64
C ILE A 4 0.42 23.74 -9.06
N LEU A 5 -0.21 22.57 -9.16
CA LEU A 5 0.40 21.29 -8.75
C LEU A 5 1.65 20.95 -9.57
N VAL A 6 1.60 21.15 -10.89
CA VAL A 6 2.76 20.95 -11.78
C VAL A 6 3.87 21.94 -11.45
N LEU A 7 3.54 23.23 -11.23
CA LEU A 7 4.54 24.25 -10.85
C LEU A 7 5.16 23.93 -9.46
N ALA A 8 4.36 23.49 -8.50
CA ALA A 8 4.85 23.08 -7.18
C ALA A 8 5.77 21.86 -7.27
N ALA A 9 5.44 20.86 -8.10
CA ALA A 9 6.28 19.70 -8.35
C ALA A 9 7.61 20.08 -9.03
N VAL A 10 7.57 20.97 -10.03
CA VAL A 10 8.77 21.50 -10.71
C VAL A 10 9.61 22.35 -9.76
N ALA A 11 8.99 23.19 -8.93
CA ALA A 11 9.70 24.02 -7.93
C ALA A 11 10.33 23.15 -6.82
N MET A 12 9.68 22.07 -6.38
CA MET A 12 10.30 21.09 -5.49
C MET A 12 11.48 20.37 -6.15
N MET A 13 11.36 19.95 -7.41
CA MET A 13 12.47 19.32 -8.15
C MET A 13 13.67 20.25 -8.32
N THR A 14 13.45 21.55 -8.61
CA THR A 14 14.53 22.52 -8.73
C THR A 14 15.17 22.91 -7.40
N ALA A 15 14.40 23.04 -6.32
CA ALA A 15 14.92 23.29 -4.97
C ALA A 15 15.77 22.11 -4.44
N MET A 16 15.44 20.87 -4.84
CA MET A 16 16.18 19.65 -4.45
C MET A 16 17.50 19.51 -5.23
N SER A 17 17.58 20.00 -6.48
CA SER A 17 18.80 19.91 -7.29
C SER A 17 19.95 20.75 -6.73
N VAL A 18 19.68 21.82 -6.00
CA VAL A 18 20.71 22.71 -5.42
C VAL A 18 21.41 22.05 -4.21
N ASN A 19 20.71 21.19 -3.46
CA ASN A 19 21.28 20.48 -2.30
C ASN A 19 21.80 19.06 -2.62
N ALA A 20 21.59 18.58 -3.85
CA ALA A 20 21.94 17.23 -4.27
C ALA A 20 23.45 17.02 -4.58
N GLN A 21 24.28 18.06 -4.41
CA GLN A 21 25.70 17.99 -4.76
C GLN A 21 26.58 17.22 -3.77
N ASN A 22 26.07 16.81 -2.61
CA ASN A 22 26.89 16.21 -1.57
C ASN A 22 26.63 14.69 -1.40
N GLY A 23 27.48 13.89 -2.06
CA GLY A 23 27.76 12.50 -1.75
C GLY A 23 26.66 11.48 -2.15
N TYR A 24 27.10 10.28 -2.45
CA TYR A 24 26.24 9.10 -2.60
C TYR A 24 25.76 8.61 -1.23
N ASP A 25 24.64 7.90 -1.23
CA ASP A 25 24.12 7.15 -0.09
C ASP A 25 24.69 5.72 -0.18
N ASP A 26 25.59 5.37 0.74
CA ASP A 26 26.28 4.07 0.78
C ASP A 26 25.63 3.08 1.78
N THR A 27 24.50 3.44 2.38
CA THR A 27 23.79 2.55 3.31
C THR A 27 23.31 1.29 2.59
N LYS A 28 23.42 0.14 3.23
CA LYS A 28 23.07 -1.14 2.62
C LYS A 28 21.72 -1.67 3.05
N HIS A 29 21.28 -1.28 4.22
CA HIS A 29 20.03 -1.74 4.81
C HIS A 29 19.03 -0.61 4.91
N GLU A 30 17.78 -0.91 4.63
CA GLU A 30 16.68 0.02 4.88
C GLU A 30 15.44 -0.72 5.39
N VAL A 31 14.77 -0.11 6.34
CA VAL A 31 13.44 -0.50 6.80
C VAL A 31 12.49 0.66 6.59
N ALA A 32 11.25 0.37 6.25
CA ALA A 32 10.25 1.42 6.05
C ALA A 32 8.89 0.99 6.58
N ILE A 33 8.08 1.99 6.96
CA ILE A 33 6.66 1.84 7.22
C ILE A 33 5.91 2.82 6.33
N SER A 34 4.76 2.40 5.81
CA SER A 34 3.94 3.24 4.93
C SER A 34 2.46 3.01 5.11
N LEU A 35 1.71 4.01 4.70
CA LEU A 35 0.27 3.98 4.51
C LEU A 35 -0.02 4.17 3.03
N GLY A 36 -0.91 3.35 2.49
CA GLY A 36 -1.35 3.44 1.10
C GLY A 36 -2.84 3.74 0.99
N VAL A 37 -3.28 3.96 -0.23
CA VAL A 37 -4.69 4.12 -0.59
C VAL A 37 -4.98 3.38 -1.89
N TRP A 38 -6.18 2.81 -1.99
CA TRP A 38 -6.67 2.04 -3.14
C TRP A 38 -5.78 0.85 -3.48
N SER A 39 -5.74 -0.11 -2.55
CA SER A 39 -5.07 -1.40 -2.76
C SER A 39 -5.86 -2.32 -3.70
N ASN A 40 -5.20 -3.38 -4.19
CA ASN A 40 -5.86 -4.40 -4.98
C ASN A 40 -7.01 -5.06 -4.20
N SER A 41 -6.80 -5.37 -2.93
CA SER A 41 -7.81 -5.97 -2.05
C SER A 41 -9.01 -5.06 -1.86
N GLU A 42 -8.79 -3.74 -1.66
CA GLU A 42 -9.87 -2.73 -1.59
C GLU A 42 -10.67 -2.64 -2.89
N ILE A 43 -10.00 -2.69 -4.04
CA ILE A 43 -10.67 -2.68 -5.35
C ILE A 43 -11.51 -3.94 -5.56
N ILE A 44 -11.01 -5.12 -5.14
CA ILE A 44 -11.74 -6.39 -5.24
C ILE A 44 -13.00 -6.33 -4.39
N ASP A 45 -12.93 -5.89 -3.13
CA ASP A 45 -14.10 -5.72 -2.25
C ASP A 45 -15.15 -4.80 -2.89
N ALA A 46 -14.72 -3.69 -3.50
CA ALA A 46 -15.63 -2.78 -4.19
C ALA A 46 -16.38 -3.46 -5.37
N PHE A 47 -15.70 -4.34 -6.12
CA PHE A 47 -16.34 -5.12 -7.19
C PHE A 47 -17.29 -6.21 -6.66
N GLU A 48 -16.95 -6.89 -5.57
CA GLU A 48 -17.80 -7.87 -4.92
C GLU A 48 -19.09 -7.22 -4.40
N ASN A 49 -19.02 -6.01 -3.86
CA ASN A 49 -20.17 -5.22 -3.43
C ASN A 49 -21.12 -4.89 -4.59
N VAL A 50 -20.60 -4.58 -5.78
CA VAL A 50 -21.41 -4.38 -6.99
C VAL A 50 -22.10 -5.68 -7.40
N GLY A 51 -21.40 -6.83 -7.33
CA GLY A 51 -21.98 -8.15 -7.60
C GLY A 51 -23.10 -8.51 -6.62
N GLY A 52 -22.90 -8.26 -5.32
CA GLY A 52 -23.90 -8.47 -4.27
C GLY A 52 -25.18 -7.63 -4.47
N ALA A 53 -25.03 -6.41 -4.93
CA ALA A 53 -26.18 -5.54 -5.24
C ALA A 53 -27.11 -6.10 -6.33
N LEU A 54 -26.58 -6.90 -7.26
CA LEU A 54 -27.37 -7.56 -8.31
C LEU A 54 -28.28 -8.67 -7.76
N VAL A 55 -27.95 -9.25 -6.60
CA VAL A 55 -28.74 -10.29 -5.92
C VAL A 55 -29.54 -9.76 -4.72
N GLY A 56 -29.63 -8.43 -4.56
CA GLY A 56 -30.48 -7.76 -3.56
C GLY A 56 -29.80 -7.49 -2.22
N ALA A 57 -28.52 -7.78 -2.08
CA ALA A 57 -27.71 -7.34 -0.94
C ALA A 57 -27.25 -5.89 -1.15
N ARG A 58 -27.25 -5.08 -0.10
CA ARG A 58 -26.68 -3.74 -0.09
C ARG A 58 -25.60 -3.66 0.98
N PHE A 59 -24.46 -3.10 0.61
CA PHE A 59 -23.35 -2.83 1.50
C PHE A 59 -23.31 -1.32 1.75
N GLU A 60 -23.34 -0.92 3.01
CA GLU A 60 -23.33 0.48 3.42
C GLU A 60 -22.27 0.69 4.52
N ASN A 61 -21.88 1.94 4.76
CA ASN A 61 -20.92 2.33 5.80
C ASN A 61 -19.55 1.64 5.70
N GLU A 62 -19.07 1.40 4.48
CA GLU A 62 -17.75 0.82 4.25
C GLU A 62 -16.66 1.64 4.95
N LYS A 63 -15.95 0.98 5.87
CA LYS A 63 -14.78 1.53 6.56
C LYS A 63 -13.56 0.72 6.17
N PHE A 64 -12.76 1.28 5.29
CA PHE A 64 -11.49 0.71 4.93
C PHE A 64 -10.37 1.32 5.77
N THR A 65 -9.63 0.48 6.48
CA THR A 65 -8.34 0.84 7.07
C THR A 65 -7.30 0.51 6.03
N GLY A 66 -6.84 1.52 5.29
CA GLY A 66 -5.97 1.41 4.14
C GLY A 66 -4.70 0.62 4.42
N PRO A 67 -4.01 0.08 3.41
CA PRO A 67 -2.90 -0.83 3.63
C PRO A 67 -1.79 -0.14 4.42
N ILE A 68 -1.48 -0.72 5.58
CA ILE A 68 -0.32 -0.37 6.38
C ILE A 68 0.75 -1.38 5.99
N SER A 69 1.93 -0.89 5.58
CA SER A 69 3.00 -1.77 5.11
C SER A 69 4.28 -1.55 5.90
N ALA A 70 5.02 -2.65 6.10
CA ALA A 70 6.39 -2.67 6.55
C ALA A 70 7.28 -3.25 5.45
N GLU A 71 8.43 -2.64 5.20
CA GLU A 71 9.36 -3.03 4.16
C GLU A 71 10.76 -3.20 4.73
N TYR A 72 11.50 -4.16 4.17
CA TYR A 72 12.92 -4.30 4.37
C TYR A 72 13.61 -4.52 3.04
N PHE A 73 14.70 -3.78 2.78
CA PHE A 73 15.56 -3.98 1.63
C PHE A 73 17.02 -4.03 2.02
N TYR A 74 17.76 -4.92 1.36
CA TYR A 74 19.21 -4.99 1.35
C TYR A 74 19.72 -4.59 -0.04
N HIS A 75 20.61 -3.59 -0.10
CA HIS A 75 21.20 -3.13 -1.34
C HIS A 75 22.41 -3.98 -1.73
N VAL A 76 22.19 -4.88 -2.68
CA VAL A 76 23.24 -5.71 -3.28
C VAL A 76 24.20 -4.85 -4.13
N LYS A 77 23.62 -3.81 -4.76
CA LYS A 77 24.34 -2.77 -5.52
C LYS A 77 23.71 -1.42 -5.20
N ASN A 78 24.41 -0.32 -5.49
CA ASN A 78 23.89 1.02 -5.23
C ASN A 78 22.57 1.33 -5.95
N TRP A 79 22.28 0.62 -7.03
CA TRP A 79 21.05 0.78 -7.81
C TRP A 79 20.05 -0.37 -7.61
N LEU A 80 20.41 -1.44 -6.87
CA LEU A 80 19.60 -2.64 -6.73
C LEU A 80 19.48 -3.06 -5.26
N GLY A 81 18.28 -2.95 -4.74
CA GLY A 81 17.84 -3.51 -3.47
C GLY A 81 16.99 -4.75 -3.66
N VAL A 82 17.18 -5.74 -2.81
CA VAL A 82 16.34 -6.95 -2.71
C VAL A 82 15.79 -7.06 -1.29
N GLY A 83 14.56 -7.49 -1.16
CA GLY A 83 13.93 -7.50 0.16
C GLY A 83 12.53 -8.09 0.19
N GLY A 84 11.72 -7.60 1.10
CA GLY A 84 10.34 -8.03 1.26
C GLY A 84 9.43 -6.96 1.81
N ILE A 85 8.15 -7.16 1.58
CA ILE A 85 7.06 -6.29 1.97
C ILE A 85 6.04 -7.12 2.73
N LEU A 86 5.64 -6.64 3.90
CA LEU A 86 4.49 -7.12 4.65
C LEU A 86 3.43 -6.02 4.63
N ALA A 87 2.24 -6.32 4.12
CA ALA A 87 1.13 -5.38 4.09
C ALA A 87 -0.07 -5.95 4.87
N TYR A 88 -0.79 -5.06 5.53
CA TYR A 88 -2.01 -5.36 6.28
C TYR A 88 -3.11 -4.36 5.91
N GLY A 89 -4.29 -4.89 5.60
CA GLY A 89 -5.50 -4.10 5.34
C GLY A 89 -6.71 -4.73 6.02
N GLN A 90 -7.72 -3.92 6.27
CA GLN A 90 -9.00 -4.38 6.82
C GLN A 90 -10.14 -3.57 6.20
N CYS A 91 -11.16 -4.28 5.73
CA CYS A 91 -12.43 -3.71 5.28
C CYS A 91 -13.54 -4.18 6.21
N GLU A 92 -14.37 -3.25 6.69
CA GLU A 92 -15.55 -3.54 7.49
C GLU A 92 -16.76 -2.86 6.84
N GLN A 93 -17.84 -3.59 6.66
CA GLN A 93 -19.03 -3.08 5.99
C GLN A 93 -20.31 -3.67 6.57
N ASP A 94 -21.34 -2.83 6.66
CA ASP A 94 -22.68 -3.25 7.07
C ASP A 94 -23.40 -3.95 5.91
N VAL A 95 -23.94 -5.13 6.15
CA VAL A 95 -24.73 -5.90 5.18
C VAL A 95 -26.22 -5.70 5.42
N TYR A 96 -26.94 -5.25 4.38
CA TYR A 96 -28.38 -5.07 4.41
C TYR A 96 -29.04 -6.05 3.46
N PHE A 97 -30.08 -6.73 3.93
CA PHE A 97 -30.92 -7.59 3.12
C PHE A 97 -32.38 -7.14 3.20
N VAL A 98 -33.03 -6.89 2.04
CA VAL A 98 -34.43 -6.41 1.95
C VAL A 98 -34.70 -5.17 2.83
N GLY A 99 -33.68 -4.24 2.91
CA GLY A 99 -33.81 -2.96 3.62
C GLY A 99 -33.65 -3.04 5.14
N LYS A 100 -33.27 -4.21 5.70
CA LYS A 100 -32.91 -4.36 7.11
C LYS A 100 -31.42 -4.74 7.23
N LYS A 101 -30.77 -4.22 8.24
CA LYS A 101 -29.40 -4.64 8.58
C LYS A 101 -29.45 -6.12 8.98
N ASP A 102 -28.69 -6.97 8.31
CA ASP A 102 -28.60 -8.41 8.54
C ASP A 102 -27.34 -8.79 9.31
N GLY A 103 -26.29 -7.97 9.21
CA GLY A 103 -25.05 -8.22 9.92
C GLY A 103 -23.91 -7.29 9.49
N VAL A 104 -22.68 -7.67 9.88
CA VAL A 104 -21.43 -6.98 9.53
C VAL A 104 -20.49 -7.97 8.87
N SER A 105 -19.95 -7.62 7.71
CA SER A 105 -18.86 -8.35 7.05
C SER A 105 -17.54 -7.65 7.33
N LYS A 106 -16.53 -8.45 7.73
CA LYS A 106 -15.19 -7.98 8.05
C LYS A 106 -14.16 -8.80 7.31
N ASN A 107 -13.47 -8.15 6.36
CA ASN A 107 -12.39 -8.75 5.59
C ASN A 107 -11.04 -8.25 6.13
N THR A 108 -10.13 -9.17 6.40
CA THR A 108 -8.77 -8.88 6.84
C THR A 108 -7.78 -9.46 5.83
N TYR A 109 -6.84 -8.64 5.40
CA TYR A 109 -5.82 -8.97 4.40
C TYR A 109 -4.44 -8.92 5.03
N LEU A 110 -3.69 -10.00 4.92
CA LEU A 110 -2.28 -10.08 5.30
C LEU A 110 -1.47 -10.54 4.10
N THR A 111 -0.63 -9.66 3.57
CA THR A 111 0.12 -9.89 2.34
C THR A 111 1.61 -9.95 2.62
N LEU A 112 2.29 -10.96 2.07
CA LEU A 112 3.75 -11.09 2.09
C LEU A 112 4.27 -11.19 0.66
N MET A 113 5.20 -10.31 0.31
CA MET A 113 5.78 -10.22 -1.04
C MET A 113 7.29 -10.07 -0.98
N PRO A 114 8.09 -10.97 -1.52
CA PRO A 114 9.45 -10.68 -1.96
C PRO A 114 9.44 -9.51 -2.96
N ALA A 115 10.46 -8.65 -2.88
CA ALA A 115 10.47 -7.40 -3.61
C ALA A 115 11.87 -7.03 -4.12
N VAL A 116 11.89 -6.31 -5.22
CA VAL A 116 13.08 -5.71 -5.82
C VAL A 116 12.85 -4.20 -5.94
N LYS A 117 13.85 -3.42 -5.51
CA LYS A 117 13.89 -1.97 -5.60
C LYS A 117 15.00 -1.55 -6.54
N LEU A 118 14.68 -0.70 -7.51
CA LEU A 118 15.61 -0.15 -8.50
C LEU A 118 15.79 1.34 -8.24
N ASP A 119 16.94 1.72 -7.70
CA ASP A 119 17.25 3.11 -7.38
C ASP A 119 17.84 3.81 -8.62
N TRP A 120 17.11 4.78 -9.17
CA TRP A 120 17.58 5.60 -10.30
C TRP A 120 18.50 6.72 -9.84
N LEU A 121 18.21 7.25 -8.64
CA LEU A 121 19.01 8.30 -8.01
C LEU A 121 19.11 8.00 -6.52
N ARG A 122 20.35 7.97 -6.02
CA ARG A 122 20.63 7.65 -4.63
C ARG A 122 21.64 8.65 -4.05
N LYS A 123 21.11 9.75 -3.50
CA LYS A 123 21.87 10.83 -2.86
C LYS A 123 21.60 10.85 -1.35
N LYS A 124 22.48 11.51 -0.57
CA LYS A 124 22.36 11.60 0.90
C LYS A 124 21.03 12.16 1.41
N HIS A 125 20.39 13.06 0.66
CA HIS A 125 19.18 13.76 1.09
C HIS A 125 17.98 13.55 0.18
N PHE A 126 18.20 12.92 -0.97
CA PHE A 126 17.15 12.68 -1.97
C PHE A 126 17.42 11.40 -2.75
N GLY A 127 16.37 10.65 -3.04
CA GLY A 127 16.42 9.46 -3.88
C GLY A 127 15.19 9.33 -4.76
N MET A 128 15.36 8.59 -5.86
CA MET A 128 14.27 8.18 -6.75
C MET A 128 14.44 6.71 -7.10
N TYR A 129 13.34 5.98 -7.13
CA TYR A 129 13.35 4.54 -7.36
C TYR A 129 12.06 4.04 -8.00
N SER A 130 12.11 2.82 -8.51
CA SER A 130 10.95 1.97 -8.79
C SER A 130 11.03 0.70 -7.93
N LYS A 131 9.90 0.06 -7.69
CA LYS A 131 9.81 -1.14 -6.88
C LYS A 131 8.82 -2.13 -7.52
N LEU A 132 9.20 -3.41 -7.54
CA LEU A 132 8.35 -4.51 -7.95
C LEU A 132 8.32 -5.55 -6.84
N ALA A 133 7.14 -6.04 -6.53
CA ALA A 133 6.93 -7.11 -5.57
C ALA A 133 5.86 -8.08 -6.07
N PHE A 134 6.00 -9.34 -5.69
CA PHE A 134 5.06 -10.39 -6.06
C PHE A 134 5.00 -11.42 -4.94
N GLY A 135 3.80 -11.82 -4.54
CA GLY A 135 3.64 -12.74 -3.42
C GLY A 135 2.22 -13.23 -3.23
N ALA A 136 1.81 -13.39 -1.99
CA ALA A 136 0.51 -13.93 -1.64
C ALA A 136 -0.15 -13.13 -0.52
N THR A 137 -1.47 -13.03 -0.59
CA THR A 137 -2.35 -12.46 0.42
C THR A 137 -3.18 -13.57 1.04
N LEU A 138 -3.21 -13.58 2.37
CA LEU A 138 -4.18 -14.32 3.16
C LEU A 138 -5.37 -13.39 3.40
N ARG A 139 -6.54 -13.75 2.87
CA ARG A 139 -7.83 -13.10 3.15
C ARG A 139 -8.56 -13.91 4.18
N ASN A 140 -8.96 -13.27 5.28
CA ASN A 140 -9.87 -13.84 6.26
C ASN A 140 -11.15 -13.04 6.23
N GLU A 141 -12.24 -13.67 5.86
CA GLU A 141 -13.59 -13.13 5.90
C GLU A 141 -14.33 -13.61 7.13
N LYS A 142 -14.99 -12.69 7.83
CA LYS A 142 -15.90 -13.00 8.93
C LYS A 142 -17.20 -12.28 8.69
N TYR A 143 -18.29 -13.04 8.79
CA TYR A 143 -19.63 -12.51 8.76
C TYR A 143 -20.28 -12.74 10.13
N ASP A 144 -20.69 -11.67 10.78
CA ASP A 144 -21.40 -11.69 12.07
C ASP A 144 -22.86 -11.25 11.82
N SER A 145 -23.82 -12.15 11.99
CA SER A 145 -25.25 -11.86 11.80
C SER A 145 -25.87 -11.23 13.05
N ASP A 146 -26.58 -10.11 12.88
CA ASP A 146 -27.28 -9.41 13.97
C ASP A 146 -28.55 -10.16 14.42
N SER A 147 -29.09 -11.10 13.61
CA SER A 147 -30.39 -11.74 13.84
C SER A 147 -30.27 -13.20 14.28
N ASP A 148 -29.22 -13.91 13.93
CA ASP A 148 -29.08 -15.34 14.19
C ASP A 148 -27.59 -15.78 14.17
N SER A 149 -26.99 -16.01 15.33
CA SER A 149 -25.60 -16.46 15.45
C SER A 149 -25.32 -17.84 14.83
N SER A 150 -26.36 -18.58 14.41
CA SER A 150 -26.15 -19.81 13.64
C SER A 150 -25.75 -19.56 12.17
N LYS A 151 -25.79 -18.29 11.71
CA LYS A 151 -25.36 -17.84 10.38
C LYS A 151 -23.99 -17.20 10.37
N ASP A 152 -23.32 -17.15 11.52
CA ASP A 152 -21.93 -16.68 11.59
C ASP A 152 -21.06 -17.61 10.75
N ASP A 153 -20.31 -17.04 9.80
CA ASP A 153 -19.44 -17.79 8.90
C ASP A 153 -18.04 -17.17 8.88
N SER A 154 -17.05 -18.01 8.67
CA SER A 154 -15.67 -17.56 8.50
C SER A 154 -14.96 -18.38 7.43
N ASP A 155 -14.42 -17.70 6.45
CA ASP A 155 -13.64 -18.30 5.37
C ASP A 155 -12.23 -17.72 5.30
N SER A 156 -11.31 -18.51 4.75
CA SER A 156 -9.91 -18.16 4.63
C SER A 156 -9.39 -18.56 3.26
N GLU A 157 -9.02 -17.58 2.48
CA GLU A 157 -8.49 -17.80 1.12
C GLU A 157 -7.08 -17.25 0.97
N VAL A 158 -6.30 -17.92 0.11
CA VAL A 158 -4.98 -17.45 -0.31
C VAL A 158 -5.03 -17.10 -1.77
N HIS A 159 -4.66 -15.88 -2.12
CA HIS A 159 -4.54 -15.49 -3.52
C HIS A 159 -3.20 -14.81 -3.81
N VAL A 160 -2.80 -14.90 -5.06
CA VAL A 160 -1.59 -14.25 -5.55
C VAL A 160 -1.81 -12.74 -5.61
N ASN A 161 -0.81 -11.99 -5.17
CA ASN A 161 -0.86 -10.54 -5.21
C ASN A 161 0.49 -9.93 -5.62
N TRP A 162 0.50 -8.65 -5.96
CA TRP A 162 1.66 -7.94 -6.47
C TRP A 162 1.61 -6.45 -6.15
N GLN A 163 2.77 -5.79 -6.28
CA GLN A 163 2.92 -4.34 -6.24
C GLN A 163 3.91 -3.89 -7.30
N ALA A 164 3.55 -2.86 -8.04
CA ALA A 164 4.44 -2.16 -8.96
C ALA A 164 4.42 -0.66 -8.65
N SER A 165 5.43 -0.16 -7.98
CA SER A 165 5.64 1.27 -7.75
C SER A 165 6.51 1.81 -8.87
N LEU A 166 5.91 2.57 -9.78
CA LEU A 166 6.59 3.12 -10.96
C LEU A 166 7.54 4.26 -10.56
N LEU A 167 7.10 5.10 -9.62
CA LEU A 167 7.85 6.26 -9.16
C LEU A 167 7.80 6.34 -7.64
N GLY A 168 8.93 6.15 -7.01
CA GLY A 168 9.18 6.48 -5.61
C GLY A 168 10.13 7.66 -5.49
N MET A 169 9.83 8.57 -4.60
CA MET A 169 10.69 9.70 -4.24
C MET A 169 10.91 9.69 -2.74
N GLU A 170 12.15 9.75 -2.31
CA GLU A 170 12.51 9.85 -0.90
C GLU A 170 13.34 11.11 -0.63
N PHE A 171 13.09 11.74 0.52
CA PHE A 171 13.72 12.99 0.91
C PHE A 171 13.89 13.08 2.43
N GLY A 172 14.97 13.70 2.87
CA GLY A 172 15.24 13.86 4.29
C GLY A 172 16.71 13.81 4.64
N GLY A 173 17.01 13.26 5.82
CA GLY A 173 18.37 13.05 6.30
C GLY A 173 19.06 11.85 5.65
N PRO A 174 20.35 11.64 5.96
CA PRO A 174 21.06 10.45 5.49
C PRO A 174 20.49 9.14 6.05
N THR A 175 19.92 9.17 7.25
CA THR A 175 19.43 8.00 7.99
C THR A 175 17.91 7.88 7.98
N ILE A 176 17.20 9.01 8.17
CA ILE A 176 15.72 9.01 8.20
C ILE A 176 15.20 9.82 7.02
N ARG A 177 14.29 9.23 6.26
CA ARG A 177 13.65 9.85 5.08
C ARG A 177 12.16 9.67 5.10
N GLY A 178 11.44 10.71 4.69
CA GLY A 178 10.08 10.57 4.20
C GLY A 178 10.09 10.08 2.76
N PHE A 179 9.08 9.35 2.34
CA PHE A 179 8.91 8.98 0.94
C PHE A 179 7.46 9.03 0.47
N LEU A 180 7.33 9.19 -0.83
CA LEU A 180 6.07 9.12 -1.57
C LEU A 180 6.27 8.14 -2.72
N GLU A 181 5.30 7.26 -2.96
CA GLU A 181 5.27 6.36 -4.10
C GLU A 181 3.98 6.49 -4.88
N LEU A 182 4.10 6.33 -6.20
CA LEU A 182 2.98 6.17 -7.11
C LEU A 182 3.14 4.85 -7.86
N GLY A 183 2.08 4.05 -7.84
CA GLY A 183 2.12 2.73 -8.43
C GLY A 183 0.75 2.09 -8.53
N THR A 184 0.72 0.78 -8.46
CA THR A 184 -0.51 -0.02 -8.43
C THR A 184 -0.21 -1.37 -7.79
N GLY A 185 -1.14 -1.93 -7.07
CA GLY A 185 -0.99 -3.20 -6.38
C GLY A 185 -1.52 -3.20 -4.95
N GLU A 186 -1.03 -4.11 -4.15
CA GLU A 186 -1.55 -4.36 -2.80
C GLU A 186 -1.20 -3.27 -1.79
N GLN A 187 -0.08 -2.59 -1.95
CA GLN A 187 0.24 -1.44 -1.09
C GLN A 187 -0.57 -0.17 -1.46
N GLY A 188 -1.27 -0.17 -2.58
CA GLY A 188 -2.09 0.93 -3.06
C GLY A 188 -1.50 1.68 -4.25
N ILE A 189 -2.29 2.63 -4.79
CA ILE A 189 -1.92 3.48 -5.92
C ILE A 189 -0.99 4.60 -5.47
N ALA A 190 -1.21 5.14 -4.28
CA ALA A 190 -0.36 6.16 -3.69
C ALA A 190 0.01 5.77 -2.26
N LEU A 191 1.29 5.86 -1.93
CA LEU A 191 1.84 5.55 -0.61
C LEU A 191 2.60 6.76 -0.06
N VAL A 192 2.53 6.91 1.25
CA VAL A 192 3.36 7.82 2.02
C VAL A 192 3.97 7.08 3.20
N GLY A 193 5.22 7.33 3.50
CA GLY A 193 5.88 6.62 4.58
C GLY A 193 7.17 7.24 5.08
N LEU A 194 7.75 6.54 6.05
CA LEU A 194 9.05 6.84 6.64
C LEU A 194 9.99 5.65 6.42
N ARG A 195 11.24 5.96 6.10
CA ARG A 195 12.31 5.00 5.85
C ARG A 195 13.51 5.32 6.73
N TYR A 196 14.05 4.29 7.36
CA TYR A 196 15.29 4.33 8.13
C TYR A 196 16.36 3.54 7.37
N LYS A 197 17.53 4.14 7.18
CA LYS A 197 18.67 3.58 6.44
C LYS A 197 19.89 3.42 7.34
N PHE A 198 20.59 2.28 7.23
CA PHE A 198 21.77 1.94 8.05
C PHE A 198 22.73 0.97 7.36
#